data_898701cf1fe025c64acf09ae82f4cdc3
#
_entry.id   898701cf1fe025c64acf09ae82f4cdc3
#
_cell.length_a   1.000
_cell.length_b   1.000
_cell.length_c   1.000
_cell.angle_alpha   90.00
_cell.angle_beta   90.00
_cell.angle_gamma   90.00
#
_symmetry.space_group_name_H-M   'P 1'
#
loop_
_entity.id
_entity.type
_entity.pdbx_description
1 polymer ?
#
loop_
_entity_poly.entity_id
_entity_poly.type
_entity_poly.pdbx_seq_one_letter_code
_entity_poly.pdbx_strand_id
1 'polypeptide(L)'
;MRPFNDRLKTFPRIARVFSMMLLAGCMMELVEGQEVKIRPPNYDESKVPQYTLTSPLAGPDGKRIESADQWSKQQEYLVKILATHEYGFAPQELPGMEAKKVESGIEHEGTVRREQWEVTLTRNDRSVVIDLLLYLPADKPAVGCFVGLNFRGNHTVTKAPEVRLPKGWVPNDTGAVENRAGEEGRGESIARWPIAQIVGERHFAVATAYCGDIDPDFDDGFTNGVHSLYPEFIPDDAHPDRWGTISAWAWGMSRMVDALEKHPELKSKPFLAIGHSRLGKTALWAGAQDSRMAIVYSNNSGCGGAALSKRAYGESVARINQVFPHWFCRNFRQYNDREESLPIDQHLLIAAIAPRPVYISSATEDQWADPLGEYLSGWYAGPAYELLGHQGLPSAKLPEASRSVGSRVGYHQLV
;
A
#
# COMPACT_ATOMS: atom_id res chain seq x y z
N MET A 1 20.52 4.87 -25.56
CA MET A 1 19.63 4.84 -24.37
C MET A 1 18.52 5.86 -24.60
N ARG A 2 17.28 5.43 -24.83
CA ARG A 2 16.13 6.37 -24.87
C ARG A 2 15.72 6.65 -23.42
N PRO A 3 15.33 7.89 -23.09
CA PRO A 3 14.97 8.23 -21.72
C PRO A 3 13.76 7.43 -21.24
N PHE A 4 13.75 7.10 -19.97
CA PHE A 4 12.75 6.30 -19.25
C PHE A 4 11.29 6.78 -19.43
N ASN A 5 11.10 8.04 -19.80
CA ASN A 5 9.79 8.69 -20.02
C ASN A 5 8.96 8.11 -21.20
N ASP A 6 9.57 7.50 -22.21
CA ASP A 6 8.79 7.02 -23.37
C ASP A 6 8.11 5.65 -23.13
N ARG A 7 8.53 4.93 -22.09
CA ARG A 7 7.94 3.61 -21.75
C ARG A 7 6.69 3.70 -20.87
N LEU A 8 6.48 4.82 -20.18
CA LEU A 8 5.28 5.03 -19.35
C LEU A 8 3.99 5.26 -20.17
N LYS A 9 4.11 5.62 -21.46
CA LYS A 9 2.95 5.83 -22.33
C LYS A 9 2.13 4.56 -22.65
N THR A 10 2.60 3.39 -22.23
CA THR A 10 1.92 2.10 -22.48
C THR A 10 1.12 1.54 -21.29
N PHE A 11 1.03 2.26 -20.18
CA PHE A 11 0.31 1.84 -18.96
C PHE A 11 -1.22 1.67 -19.08
N PRO A 12 -1.96 2.33 -20.02
CA PRO A 12 -3.43 2.24 -20.05
C PRO A 12 -3.99 0.83 -20.23
N ARG A 13 -3.20 -0.10 -20.77
CA ARG A 13 -3.68 -1.49 -21.01
C ARG A 13 -3.56 -2.41 -19.80
N ILE A 14 -2.66 -2.12 -18.86
CA ILE A 14 -2.50 -2.92 -17.62
C ILE A 14 -3.64 -2.59 -16.64
N ALA A 15 -4.09 -1.34 -16.60
CA ALA A 15 -5.20 -0.91 -15.74
C ALA A 15 -6.53 -1.61 -16.06
N ARG A 16 -6.78 -2.01 -17.33
CA ARG A 16 -8.02 -2.70 -17.73
C ARG A 16 -8.20 -4.10 -17.13
N VAL A 17 -7.12 -4.74 -16.68
CA VAL A 17 -7.18 -6.10 -16.11
C VAL A 17 -7.54 -6.07 -14.62
N PHE A 18 -7.38 -4.92 -13.94
CA PHE A 18 -7.63 -4.79 -12.50
C PHE A 18 -9.09 -4.53 -12.12
N SER A 19 -9.98 -4.23 -13.09
CA SER A 19 -11.33 -3.71 -12.81
C SER A 19 -12.45 -4.75 -12.73
N MET A 20 -12.20 -6.02 -13.01
CA MET A 20 -13.27 -7.06 -12.92
C MET A 20 -13.07 -7.90 -11.66
N MET A 21 -13.69 -7.53 -10.60
CA MET A 21 -14.17 -8.28 -9.44
C MET A 21 -13.95 -7.51 -8.14
N LEU A 22 -15.03 -6.99 -7.57
CA LEU A 22 -15.25 -6.93 -6.12
C LEU A 22 -16.65 -6.37 -5.81
N LEU A 23 -17.63 -7.26 -5.90
CA LEU A 23 -18.83 -7.25 -5.07
C LEU A 23 -18.83 -8.55 -4.27
N ALA A 24 -17.90 -8.69 -3.33
CA ALA A 24 -17.98 -9.72 -2.30
C ALA A 24 -18.26 -8.99 -0.99
N GLY A 25 -19.53 -9.03 -0.58
CA GLY A 25 -19.98 -8.49 0.69
C GLY A 25 -19.20 -9.11 1.85
N CYS A 26 -18.60 -8.29 2.67
CA CYS A 26 -18.08 -8.66 3.97
C CYS A 26 -19.30 -8.93 4.87
N MET A 27 -19.72 -10.19 5.04
CA MET A 27 -20.61 -10.57 6.14
C MET A 27 -19.81 -10.49 7.43
N MET A 28 -20.17 -9.55 8.27
CA MET A 28 -19.64 -9.42 9.63
C MET A 28 -20.42 -10.32 10.57
N GLU A 29 -19.73 -11.19 11.31
CA GLU A 29 -20.25 -11.73 12.56
C GLU A 29 -20.26 -10.63 13.62
N LEU A 30 -21.44 -10.36 14.17
CA LEU A 30 -21.67 -9.38 15.23
C LEU A 30 -21.19 -9.95 16.58
N VAL A 31 -20.20 -9.32 17.16
CA VAL A 31 -19.89 -9.46 18.60
C VAL A 31 -20.79 -8.49 19.36
N GLU A 32 -21.61 -8.98 20.27
CA GLU A 32 -22.45 -8.18 21.15
C GLU A 32 -21.62 -7.33 22.10
N GLY A 33 -21.53 -6.06 21.82
CA GLY A 33 -21.00 -5.02 22.69
C GLY A 33 -21.41 -3.65 22.17
N GLN A 34 -22.08 -2.86 22.98
CA GLN A 34 -22.67 -1.54 22.75
C GLN A 34 -22.50 -0.99 21.32
N GLU A 35 -23.61 -0.90 20.58
CA GLU A 35 -23.64 -0.25 19.26
C GLU A 35 -23.16 1.20 19.37
N VAL A 36 -21.90 1.44 19.09
CA VAL A 36 -21.44 2.78 18.79
C VAL A 36 -22.05 3.13 17.43
N LYS A 37 -23.01 4.06 17.41
CA LYS A 37 -23.63 4.54 16.17
C LYS A 37 -22.56 5.21 15.31
N ILE A 38 -21.97 4.46 14.39
CA ILE A 38 -21.13 5.05 13.35
C ILE A 38 -22.02 5.86 12.43
N ARG A 39 -21.59 7.06 12.07
CA ARG A 39 -22.24 7.87 11.03
C ARG A 39 -22.29 7.04 9.73
N PRO A 40 -23.48 6.96 9.07
CA PRO A 40 -23.57 6.29 7.78
C PRO A 40 -22.65 6.98 6.77
N PRO A 41 -22.09 6.25 5.80
CA PRO A 41 -21.22 6.83 4.78
C PRO A 41 -21.99 7.87 3.96
N ASN A 42 -21.31 8.97 3.65
CA ASN A 42 -21.83 10.00 2.77
C ASN A 42 -21.43 9.70 1.32
N TYR A 43 -22.41 9.64 0.42
CA TYR A 43 -22.20 9.50 -1.03
C TYR A 43 -22.79 10.69 -1.81
N ASP A 44 -23.10 11.80 -1.12
CA ASP A 44 -23.68 13.00 -1.67
C ASP A 44 -22.64 14.13 -1.61
N GLU A 45 -22.12 14.53 -2.77
CA GLU A 45 -21.08 15.55 -2.87
C GLU A 45 -21.54 16.91 -2.29
N SER A 46 -22.85 17.22 -2.33
CA SER A 46 -23.41 18.44 -1.74
C SER A 46 -23.30 18.47 -0.21
N LYS A 47 -23.07 17.33 0.43
CA LYS A 47 -22.90 17.19 1.88
C LYS A 47 -21.45 17.13 2.33
N VAL A 48 -20.50 17.21 1.39
CA VAL A 48 -19.08 17.33 1.72
C VAL A 48 -18.89 18.64 2.49
N PRO A 49 -18.30 18.61 3.71
CA PRO A 49 -18.13 19.81 4.50
C PRO A 49 -17.12 20.76 3.83
N GLN A 50 -17.19 22.06 4.19
CA GLN A 50 -16.10 22.97 3.88
C GLN A 50 -14.86 22.56 4.69
N TYR A 51 -13.74 22.35 4.03
CA TYR A 51 -12.50 21.96 4.67
C TYR A 51 -11.32 22.80 4.20
N THR A 52 -10.29 22.86 5.03
CA THR A 52 -9.00 23.47 4.69
C THR A 52 -7.89 22.43 4.81
N LEU A 53 -6.94 22.50 3.90
CA LEU A 53 -5.79 21.60 3.86
C LEU A 53 -4.51 22.38 4.19
N THR A 54 -3.68 21.81 5.04
CA THR A 54 -2.33 22.33 5.31
C THR A 54 -1.48 22.18 4.04
N SER A 55 -0.81 23.25 3.63
CA SER A 55 0.08 23.17 2.46
C SER A 55 1.20 22.14 2.70
N PRO A 56 1.54 21.28 1.71
CA PRO A 56 2.69 20.37 1.85
C PRO A 56 4.02 21.12 1.97
N LEU A 57 4.03 22.42 1.70
CA LEU A 57 5.19 23.29 1.87
C LEU A 57 5.20 24.05 3.21
N ALA A 58 4.21 23.86 4.08
CA ALA A 58 4.22 24.45 5.43
C ALA A 58 5.16 23.65 6.34
N GLY A 59 6.21 24.27 6.81
CA GLY A 59 7.16 23.68 7.74
C GLY A 59 6.63 23.59 9.18
N PRO A 60 7.37 22.98 10.09
CA PRO A 60 6.96 22.78 11.49
C PRO A 60 6.76 24.09 12.27
N ASP A 61 7.37 25.18 11.82
CA ASP A 61 7.21 26.53 12.39
C ASP A 61 6.07 27.33 11.72
N GLY A 62 5.29 26.69 10.85
CA GLY A 62 4.22 27.29 10.06
C GLY A 62 4.70 28.13 8.87
N LYS A 63 6.01 28.28 8.67
CA LYS A 63 6.55 29.01 7.53
C LYS A 63 6.59 28.12 6.30
N ARG A 64 6.36 28.74 5.16
CA ARG A 64 6.46 28.06 3.87
C ARG A 64 7.93 27.84 3.50
N ILE A 65 8.30 26.64 3.07
CA ILE A 65 9.57 26.40 2.39
C ILE A 65 9.51 26.90 0.94
N GLU A 66 10.61 27.45 0.45
CA GLU A 66 10.66 28.16 -0.84
C GLU A 66 11.67 27.57 -1.82
N SER A 67 12.50 26.63 -1.37
CA SER A 67 13.54 26.04 -2.22
C SER A 67 13.60 24.51 -2.10
N ALA A 68 14.06 23.86 -3.20
CA ALA A 68 14.27 22.42 -3.24
C ALA A 68 15.28 21.93 -2.18
N ASP A 69 16.24 22.75 -1.79
CA ASP A 69 17.25 22.40 -0.76
C ASP A 69 16.61 22.17 0.64
N GLN A 70 15.45 22.77 0.87
CA GLN A 70 14.70 22.61 2.13
C GLN A 70 13.83 21.33 2.12
N TRP A 71 13.65 20.70 0.95
CA TRP A 71 12.69 19.63 0.78
C TRP A 71 12.98 18.39 1.61
N SER A 72 14.24 17.97 1.74
CA SER A 72 14.58 16.76 2.51
C SER A 72 14.07 16.87 3.96
N LYS A 73 14.29 18.01 4.61
CA LYS A 73 13.80 18.26 5.98
C LYS A 73 12.28 18.35 6.04
N GLN A 74 11.66 18.93 5.03
CA GLN A 74 10.20 18.99 4.93
C GLN A 74 9.61 17.60 4.75
N GLN A 75 10.19 16.74 3.91
CA GLN A 75 9.77 15.36 3.72
C GLN A 75 9.84 14.57 5.03
N GLU A 76 10.94 14.67 5.77
CA GLU A 76 11.08 14.06 7.09
C GLU A 76 10.01 14.54 8.07
N TYR A 77 9.69 15.84 8.05
CA TYR A 77 8.61 16.41 8.85
C TYR A 77 7.24 15.84 8.45
N LEU A 78 6.93 15.77 7.15
CA LEU A 78 5.68 15.18 6.65
C LEU A 78 5.53 13.71 7.07
N VAL A 79 6.57 12.91 6.91
CA VAL A 79 6.58 11.51 7.36
C VAL A 79 6.35 11.42 8.87
N LYS A 80 7.01 12.29 9.65
CA LYS A 80 6.87 12.33 11.11
C LYS A 80 5.44 12.63 11.54
N ILE A 81 4.79 13.66 10.97
CA ILE A 81 3.43 14.02 11.38
C ILE A 81 2.40 12.97 10.94
N LEU A 82 2.58 12.35 9.77
CA LEU A 82 1.76 11.22 9.32
C LEU A 82 1.91 10.02 10.26
N ALA A 83 3.14 9.68 10.65
CA ALA A 83 3.38 8.64 11.66
C ALA A 83 2.73 8.98 13.00
N THR A 84 2.89 10.23 13.49
CA THR A 84 2.33 10.65 14.78
C THR A 84 0.81 10.52 14.83
N HIS A 85 0.10 10.89 13.76
CA HIS A 85 -1.35 11.09 13.80
C HIS A 85 -2.15 9.94 13.17
N GLU A 86 -1.52 9.10 12.34
CA GLU A 86 -2.24 8.09 11.58
C GLU A 86 -1.57 6.71 11.58
N TYR A 87 -0.36 6.58 11.00
CA TYR A 87 0.22 5.24 10.74
C TYR A 87 0.97 4.66 11.93
N GLY A 88 1.53 5.49 12.79
CA GLY A 88 2.41 5.12 13.88
C GLY A 88 3.87 4.91 13.46
N PHE A 89 4.77 5.09 14.43
CA PHE A 89 6.20 4.86 14.24
C PHE A 89 6.51 3.37 14.30
N ALA A 90 7.24 2.85 13.33
CA ALA A 90 7.85 1.52 13.37
C ALA A 90 9.15 1.54 14.21
N PRO A 91 9.58 0.38 14.77
CA PRO A 91 10.86 0.27 15.45
C PRO A 91 12.03 0.67 14.56
N GLN A 92 12.99 1.40 15.14
CA GLN A 92 14.19 1.85 14.41
C GLN A 92 15.24 0.74 14.29
N GLU A 93 15.33 -0.12 15.30
CA GLU A 93 16.22 -1.28 15.29
C GLU A 93 15.69 -2.34 14.33
N LEU A 94 16.50 -2.75 13.37
CA LEU A 94 16.13 -3.79 12.42
C LEU A 94 16.49 -5.18 12.97
N PRO A 95 15.69 -6.23 12.68
CA PRO A 95 16.01 -7.59 13.06
C PRO A 95 17.15 -8.14 12.20
N GLY A 96 17.78 -9.22 12.64
CA GLY A 96 18.57 -10.06 11.77
C GLY A 96 17.72 -10.61 10.63
N MET A 97 18.29 -10.72 9.42
CA MET A 97 17.57 -11.19 8.24
C MET A 97 18.39 -12.20 7.44
N GLU A 98 17.79 -13.37 7.21
CA GLU A 98 18.24 -14.38 6.28
C GLU A 98 17.21 -14.54 5.15
N ALA A 99 17.66 -14.62 3.90
CA ALA A 99 16.82 -14.89 2.75
C ALA A 99 17.34 -16.12 2.01
N LYS A 100 16.52 -17.17 1.91
CA LYS A 100 16.89 -18.46 1.32
C LYS A 100 15.90 -18.82 0.20
N LYS A 101 16.44 -19.10 -1.00
CA LYS A 101 15.64 -19.69 -2.07
C LYS A 101 15.31 -21.15 -1.73
N VAL A 102 14.04 -21.49 -1.74
CA VAL A 102 13.54 -22.81 -1.32
C VAL A 102 12.92 -23.61 -2.46
N GLU A 103 12.53 -22.93 -3.55
CA GLU A 103 11.97 -23.58 -4.73
C GLU A 103 12.17 -22.69 -5.97
N SER A 104 12.22 -23.31 -7.16
CA SER A 104 12.10 -22.59 -8.43
C SER A 104 11.49 -23.46 -9.52
N GLY A 105 10.73 -22.82 -10.41
CA GLY A 105 10.07 -23.44 -11.55
C GLY A 105 10.02 -22.53 -12.76
N ILE A 106 9.63 -23.09 -13.90
CA ILE A 106 9.40 -22.34 -15.13
C ILE A 106 7.91 -22.42 -15.48
N GLU A 107 7.33 -21.28 -15.79
CA GLU A 107 5.90 -21.13 -16.11
C GLU A 107 5.71 -20.41 -17.46
N HIS A 108 4.45 -20.29 -17.89
CA HIS A 108 4.07 -19.52 -19.07
C HIS A 108 4.91 -19.86 -20.32
N GLU A 109 4.90 -21.15 -20.70
CA GLU A 109 5.59 -21.66 -21.90
C GLU A 109 7.10 -21.31 -21.94
N GLY A 110 7.74 -21.26 -20.79
CA GLY A 110 9.18 -21.01 -20.68
C GLY A 110 9.58 -19.54 -20.56
N THR A 111 8.63 -18.60 -20.56
CA THR A 111 8.93 -17.16 -20.55
C THR A 111 9.10 -16.57 -19.17
N VAL A 112 8.64 -17.27 -18.13
CA VAL A 112 8.64 -16.81 -16.74
C VAL A 112 9.33 -17.83 -15.83
N ARG A 113 10.30 -17.37 -15.04
CA ARG A 113 10.89 -18.13 -13.94
C ARG A 113 10.22 -17.73 -12.63
N ARG A 114 9.64 -18.68 -11.92
CA ARG A 114 9.14 -18.54 -10.56
C ARG A 114 10.23 -18.94 -9.57
N GLU A 115 10.34 -18.19 -8.49
CA GLU A 115 11.15 -18.54 -7.34
C GLU A 115 10.37 -18.32 -6.05
N GLN A 116 10.52 -19.21 -5.07
CA GLN A 116 10.04 -19.02 -3.71
C GLN A 116 11.22 -18.79 -2.78
N TRP A 117 11.14 -17.76 -1.98
CA TRP A 117 12.15 -17.40 -1.01
C TRP A 117 11.54 -17.33 0.38
N GLU A 118 12.23 -17.90 1.34
CA GLU A 118 11.94 -17.79 2.76
C GLU A 118 12.78 -16.64 3.32
N VAL A 119 12.13 -15.55 3.74
CA VAL A 119 12.78 -14.41 4.38
C VAL A 119 12.52 -14.51 5.88
N THR A 120 13.50 -14.94 6.63
CA THR A 120 13.42 -15.10 8.08
C THR A 120 13.96 -13.85 8.76
N LEU A 121 13.12 -13.24 9.56
CA LEU A 121 13.44 -12.09 10.42
C LEU A 121 13.61 -12.59 11.85
N THR A 122 14.75 -12.28 12.50
CA THR A 122 15.06 -12.78 13.86
C THR A 122 15.47 -11.64 14.75
N ARG A 123 14.86 -11.57 15.93
CA ARG A 123 15.23 -10.64 17.00
C ARG A 123 15.12 -11.34 18.34
N ASN A 124 16.21 -11.35 19.10
CA ASN A 124 16.35 -12.13 20.33
C ASN A 124 16.08 -13.63 20.08
N ASP A 125 15.11 -14.22 20.78
CA ASP A 125 14.68 -15.61 20.68
C ASP A 125 13.44 -15.81 19.77
N ARG A 126 13.03 -14.77 19.04
CA ARG A 126 11.82 -14.77 18.22
C ARG A 126 12.16 -14.69 16.74
N SER A 127 11.32 -15.32 15.92
CA SER A 127 11.45 -15.25 14.47
C SER A 127 10.10 -15.16 13.78
N VAL A 128 10.08 -14.46 12.66
CA VAL A 128 8.94 -14.38 11.74
C VAL A 128 9.45 -14.72 10.35
N VAL A 129 8.69 -15.49 9.60
CA VAL A 129 9.02 -15.90 8.23
C VAL A 129 8.03 -15.26 7.28
N ILE A 130 8.54 -14.58 6.26
CA ILE A 130 7.79 -14.04 5.14
C ILE A 130 8.10 -14.93 3.94
N ASP A 131 7.10 -15.64 3.43
CA ASP A 131 7.20 -16.39 2.18
C ASP A 131 7.10 -15.43 1.00
N LEU A 132 8.20 -15.17 0.32
CA LEU A 132 8.29 -14.28 -0.83
C LEU A 132 8.18 -15.09 -2.12
N LEU A 133 7.18 -14.78 -2.95
CA LEU A 133 7.01 -15.32 -4.28
C LEU A 133 7.53 -14.32 -5.29
N LEU A 134 8.53 -14.74 -6.08
CA LEU A 134 9.22 -13.91 -7.08
C LEU A 134 9.06 -14.50 -8.48
N TYR A 135 8.60 -13.68 -9.40
CA TYR A 135 8.57 -13.98 -10.83
C TYR A 135 9.57 -13.12 -11.58
N LEU A 136 10.36 -13.74 -12.41
CA LEU A 136 11.43 -13.12 -13.21
C LEU A 136 11.24 -13.48 -14.69
N PRO A 137 11.56 -12.60 -15.63
CA PRO A 137 11.69 -12.99 -17.03
C PRO A 137 12.74 -14.11 -17.17
N ALA A 138 12.42 -15.16 -17.93
CA ALA A 138 13.33 -16.30 -18.08
C ALA A 138 14.42 -16.06 -19.14
N ASP A 139 14.13 -15.26 -20.15
CA ASP A 139 14.95 -15.07 -21.36
C ASP A 139 15.68 -13.72 -21.41
N LYS A 140 15.30 -12.74 -20.57
CA LYS A 140 15.83 -11.37 -20.56
C LYS A 140 16.00 -10.82 -19.16
N PRO A 141 16.93 -9.88 -18.94
CA PRO A 141 17.03 -9.18 -17.67
C PRO A 141 15.76 -8.39 -17.34
N ALA A 142 15.34 -8.43 -16.08
CA ALA A 142 14.25 -7.61 -15.59
C ALA A 142 14.57 -6.11 -15.77
N VAL A 143 13.57 -5.31 -16.16
CA VAL A 143 13.69 -3.84 -16.30
C VAL A 143 13.39 -3.10 -15.01
N GLY A 144 12.74 -3.75 -14.05
CA GLY A 144 12.37 -3.29 -12.72
C GLY A 144 11.62 -4.40 -12.00
N CYS A 145 11.28 -4.20 -10.74
CA CYS A 145 10.56 -5.18 -9.94
C CYS A 145 9.37 -4.54 -9.25
N PHE A 146 8.16 -5.00 -9.57
CA PHE A 146 6.98 -4.70 -8.77
C PHE A 146 7.07 -5.41 -7.43
N VAL A 147 6.83 -4.68 -6.36
CA VAL A 147 6.79 -5.18 -4.98
C VAL A 147 5.41 -4.87 -4.41
N GLY A 148 4.66 -5.89 -4.07
CA GLY A 148 3.32 -5.74 -3.53
C GLY A 148 2.90 -6.94 -2.68
N LEU A 149 1.99 -6.70 -1.75
CA LEU A 149 1.44 -7.75 -0.92
C LEU A 149 0.19 -8.36 -1.56
N ASN A 150 -0.18 -9.55 -1.14
CA ASN A 150 -1.44 -10.20 -1.48
C ASN A 150 -2.27 -10.50 -0.22
N PHE A 151 -3.58 -10.67 -0.40
CA PHE A 151 -4.55 -10.71 0.69
C PHE A 151 -4.79 -12.11 1.28
N ARG A 152 -4.41 -13.18 0.59
CA ARG A 152 -4.89 -14.54 0.91
C ARG A 152 -3.80 -15.62 0.87
N GLY A 153 -2.58 -15.22 0.60
CA GLY A 153 -1.45 -16.13 0.47
C GLY A 153 -0.97 -16.31 -0.97
N ASN A 154 0.30 -16.63 -1.10
CA ASN A 154 0.96 -16.74 -2.42
C ASN A 154 0.35 -17.81 -3.32
N HIS A 155 -0.21 -18.89 -2.75
CA HIS A 155 -0.91 -19.94 -3.50
C HIS A 155 -2.11 -19.40 -4.29
N THR A 156 -2.73 -18.30 -3.84
CA THR A 156 -3.87 -17.72 -4.56
C THR A 156 -3.46 -16.99 -5.85
N VAL A 157 -2.19 -16.63 -5.98
CA VAL A 157 -1.64 -15.89 -7.12
C VAL A 157 -1.34 -16.79 -8.31
N THR A 158 -1.17 -18.10 -8.11
CA THR A 158 -0.77 -19.08 -9.13
C THR A 158 -1.50 -20.39 -8.97
N LYS A 159 -1.58 -21.17 -10.06
CA LYS A 159 -2.08 -22.54 -10.04
C LYS A 159 -0.98 -23.58 -9.77
N ALA A 160 0.27 -23.16 -9.66
CA ALA A 160 1.39 -24.05 -9.43
C ALA A 160 1.28 -24.75 -8.06
N PRO A 161 1.24 -26.10 -8.01
CA PRO A 161 1.04 -26.83 -6.75
C PRO A 161 2.24 -26.73 -5.80
N GLU A 162 3.41 -26.37 -6.31
CA GLU A 162 4.65 -26.22 -5.52
C GLU A 162 4.65 -24.97 -4.67
N VAL A 163 3.80 -23.98 -4.99
CA VAL A 163 3.72 -22.75 -4.18
C VAL A 163 3.04 -23.06 -2.85
N ARG A 164 3.74 -22.75 -1.78
CA ARG A 164 3.35 -23.06 -0.40
C ARG A 164 2.05 -22.36 0.00
N LEU A 165 1.26 -23.05 0.80
CA LEU A 165 0.17 -22.43 1.55
C LEU A 165 0.75 -21.63 2.73
N PRO A 166 0.18 -20.46 3.07
CA PRO A 166 0.56 -19.77 4.30
C PRO A 166 0.26 -20.62 5.52
N LYS A 167 1.16 -20.59 6.49
CA LYS A 167 1.02 -21.35 7.75
C LYS A 167 0.19 -20.60 8.79
N GLY A 168 0.15 -19.28 8.69
CA GLY A 168 -0.53 -18.39 9.60
C GLY A 168 -2.04 -18.34 9.38
N TRP A 169 -2.68 -17.42 10.10
CA TRP A 169 -4.08 -17.09 9.96
C TRP A 169 -4.39 -16.53 8.56
N VAL A 170 -5.49 -16.96 7.97
CA VAL A 170 -6.10 -16.35 6.78
C VAL A 170 -7.60 -16.16 7.03
N PRO A 171 -8.27 -15.15 6.44
CA PRO A 171 -9.72 -15.02 6.56
C PRO A 171 -10.44 -16.22 5.92
N ASN A 172 -11.61 -16.57 6.47
CA ASN A 172 -12.44 -17.69 6.01
C ASN A 172 -13.16 -17.40 4.70
N ASP A 173 -12.38 -17.12 3.66
CA ASP A 173 -12.83 -16.94 2.28
C ASP A 173 -11.79 -17.59 1.33
N THR A 174 -12.03 -17.53 0.02
CA THR A 174 -11.06 -17.98 -1.01
C THR A 174 -10.48 -19.37 -0.69
N GLY A 175 -11.38 -20.34 -0.35
CA GLY A 175 -10.99 -21.72 -0.06
C GLY A 175 -10.35 -21.98 1.30
N ALA A 176 -10.32 -20.97 2.19
CA ALA A 176 -9.85 -21.15 3.57
C ALA A 176 -10.97 -21.68 4.46
N VAL A 177 -10.59 -22.55 5.41
CA VAL A 177 -11.49 -23.12 6.43
C VAL A 177 -10.84 -23.00 7.80
N GLU A 178 -11.61 -22.60 8.81
CA GLU A 178 -11.12 -22.41 10.18
C GLU A 178 -9.86 -21.53 10.27
N ASN A 179 -9.85 -20.48 9.46
CA ASN A 179 -8.73 -19.54 9.32
C ASN A 179 -7.41 -20.20 8.89
N ARG A 180 -7.49 -21.28 8.10
CA ARG A 180 -6.37 -21.96 7.49
C ARG A 180 -6.54 -22.00 5.96
N ALA A 181 -5.48 -21.68 5.25
CA ALA A 181 -5.48 -21.74 3.79
C ALA A 181 -5.70 -23.17 3.30
N GLY A 182 -6.50 -23.32 2.23
CA GLY A 182 -6.79 -24.57 1.56
C GLY A 182 -6.36 -24.55 0.09
N GLU A 183 -6.20 -25.74 -0.50
CA GLU A 183 -5.85 -25.89 -1.91
C GLU A 183 -6.92 -25.33 -2.85
N GLU A 184 -8.17 -25.26 -2.41
CA GLU A 184 -9.30 -24.67 -3.16
C GLU A 184 -9.09 -23.19 -3.48
N GLY A 185 -8.29 -22.49 -2.68
CA GLY A 185 -7.92 -21.10 -2.94
C GLY A 185 -6.85 -20.91 -4.01
N ARG A 186 -6.24 -21.99 -4.48
CA ARG A 186 -5.10 -21.93 -5.41
C ARG A 186 -5.50 -21.32 -6.76
N GLY A 187 -4.84 -20.21 -7.11
CA GLY A 187 -5.08 -19.49 -8.36
C GLY A 187 -6.30 -18.56 -8.36
N GLU A 188 -7.05 -18.45 -7.26
CA GLU A 188 -8.25 -17.61 -7.19
C GLU A 188 -7.95 -16.09 -7.33
N SER A 189 -6.74 -15.66 -7.03
CA SER A 189 -6.29 -14.26 -7.19
C SER A 189 -5.37 -14.03 -8.39
N ILE A 190 -5.25 -15.00 -9.30
CA ILE A 190 -4.32 -14.94 -10.45
C ILE A 190 -4.58 -13.74 -11.36
N ALA A 191 -5.83 -13.31 -11.49
CA ALA A 191 -6.20 -12.16 -12.34
C ALA A 191 -5.63 -10.83 -11.81
N ARG A 192 -5.28 -10.73 -10.52
CA ARG A 192 -4.68 -9.54 -9.92
C ARG A 192 -3.21 -9.36 -10.30
N TRP A 193 -2.56 -10.43 -10.69
CA TRP A 193 -1.18 -10.44 -11.14
C TRP A 193 -1.12 -11.10 -12.53
N PRO A 194 -1.33 -10.35 -13.61
CA PRO A 194 -1.25 -10.90 -14.97
C PRO A 194 0.22 -11.17 -15.32
N ILE A 195 0.77 -12.24 -14.74
CA ILE A 195 2.19 -12.59 -14.77
C ILE A 195 2.71 -12.74 -16.19
N ALA A 196 1.97 -13.41 -17.08
CA ALA A 196 2.38 -13.57 -18.47
C ALA A 196 2.65 -12.20 -19.14
N GLN A 197 1.76 -11.22 -18.91
CA GLN A 197 1.88 -9.88 -19.51
C GLN A 197 2.97 -9.02 -18.82
N ILE A 198 3.00 -9.01 -17.49
CA ILE A 198 3.95 -8.16 -16.76
C ILE A 198 5.37 -8.70 -16.90
N VAL A 199 5.55 -10.01 -16.69
CA VAL A 199 6.87 -10.62 -16.65
C VAL A 199 7.29 -11.13 -18.04
N GLY A 200 6.45 -11.95 -18.70
CA GLY A 200 6.78 -12.53 -19.98
C GLY A 200 6.88 -11.51 -21.12
N GLU A 201 5.94 -10.56 -21.23
CA GLU A 201 5.91 -9.61 -22.34
C GLU A 201 6.62 -8.28 -22.02
N ARG A 202 6.49 -7.78 -20.79
CA ARG A 202 7.02 -6.45 -20.40
C ARG A 202 8.35 -6.50 -19.67
N HIS A 203 8.79 -7.70 -19.28
CA HIS A 203 10.06 -7.99 -18.63
C HIS A 203 10.24 -7.25 -17.29
N PHE A 204 9.17 -6.99 -16.55
CA PHE A 204 9.27 -6.63 -15.14
C PHE A 204 9.30 -7.89 -14.29
N ALA A 205 10.08 -7.89 -13.24
CA ALA A 205 9.90 -8.86 -12.16
C ALA A 205 8.66 -8.50 -11.33
N VAL A 206 8.09 -9.49 -10.66
CA VAL A 206 7.01 -9.33 -9.68
C VAL A 206 7.39 -10.07 -8.42
N ALA A 207 7.44 -9.35 -7.30
CA ALA A 207 7.65 -9.90 -5.97
C ALA A 207 6.40 -9.67 -5.12
N THR A 208 5.83 -10.74 -4.58
CA THR A 208 4.66 -10.68 -3.72
C THR A 208 4.81 -11.57 -2.51
N ALA A 209 4.22 -11.15 -1.39
CA ALA A 209 4.12 -11.93 -0.16
C ALA A 209 2.71 -11.79 0.42
N TYR A 210 2.30 -12.75 1.23
CA TYR A 210 1.06 -12.65 1.98
C TYR A 210 1.19 -11.59 3.07
N CYS A 211 0.25 -10.63 3.12
CA CYS A 211 0.28 -9.58 4.15
C CYS A 211 0.21 -10.18 5.57
N GLY A 212 -0.50 -11.28 5.76
CA GLY A 212 -0.63 -11.98 7.03
C GLY A 212 0.64 -12.71 7.50
N ASP A 213 1.63 -12.94 6.64
CA ASP A 213 2.96 -13.41 7.07
C ASP A 213 3.74 -12.29 7.77
N ILE A 214 3.44 -11.03 7.41
CA ILE A 214 4.03 -9.85 8.06
C ILE A 214 3.24 -9.52 9.33
N ASP A 215 1.93 -9.35 9.20
CA ASP A 215 1.02 -9.09 10.31
C ASP A 215 -0.40 -9.55 9.92
N PRO A 216 -1.05 -10.42 10.72
CA PRO A 216 -2.37 -10.94 10.37
C PRO A 216 -3.43 -9.84 10.39
N ASP A 217 -4.38 -9.89 9.44
CA ASP A 217 -5.38 -8.84 9.24
C ASP A 217 -6.58 -9.04 10.17
N PHE A 218 -6.34 -9.07 11.47
CA PHE A 218 -7.36 -9.05 12.53
C PHE A 218 -6.77 -8.45 13.81
N ASP A 219 -7.64 -7.93 14.67
CA ASP A 219 -7.22 -7.36 15.97
C ASP A 219 -6.84 -8.47 16.95
N ASP A 220 -5.55 -8.79 17.00
CA ASP A 220 -4.96 -9.79 17.89
C ASP A 220 -4.23 -9.17 19.09
N GLY A 221 -4.37 -7.85 19.27
CA GLY A 221 -3.63 -7.10 20.29
C GLY A 221 -2.14 -6.97 19.96
N PHE A 222 -1.75 -7.09 18.66
CA PHE A 222 -0.36 -7.00 18.17
C PHE A 222 0.56 -8.09 18.76
N THR A 223 0.05 -9.30 18.93
CA THR A 223 0.80 -10.42 19.53
C THR A 223 1.44 -11.33 18.48
N ASN A 224 1.01 -11.25 17.22
CA ASN A 224 1.48 -12.05 16.11
C ASN A 224 2.33 -11.22 15.12
N GLY A 225 2.71 -11.84 14.01
CA GLY A 225 3.45 -11.20 12.95
C GLY A 225 4.73 -10.51 13.43
N VAL A 226 5.14 -9.47 12.74
CA VAL A 226 6.36 -8.71 13.06
C VAL A 226 6.26 -7.93 14.36
N HIS A 227 5.05 -7.65 14.87
CA HIS A 227 4.86 -7.06 16.18
C HIS A 227 5.41 -7.97 17.29
N SER A 228 5.31 -9.28 17.12
CA SER A 228 5.86 -10.25 18.08
C SER A 228 7.39 -10.15 18.25
N LEU A 229 8.11 -9.61 17.27
CA LEU A 229 9.56 -9.34 17.40
C LEU A 229 9.85 -8.16 18.33
N TYR A 230 8.88 -7.27 18.55
CA TYR A 230 9.01 -6.03 19.31
C TYR A 230 7.89 -5.86 20.35
N PRO A 231 7.74 -6.80 21.30
CA PRO A 231 6.65 -6.76 22.28
C PRO A 231 6.68 -5.52 23.17
N GLU A 232 7.85 -4.91 23.32
CA GLU A 232 8.04 -3.65 24.04
C GLU A 232 7.64 -2.41 23.22
N PHE A 233 7.27 -2.60 21.94
CA PHE A 233 6.98 -1.50 21.00
C PHE A 233 5.55 -1.59 20.39
N ILE A 234 4.63 -2.27 21.06
CA ILE A 234 3.21 -2.31 20.66
C ILE A 234 2.49 -1.02 21.09
N PRO A 235 1.44 -0.59 20.36
CA PRO A 235 0.66 0.60 20.73
C PRO A 235 -0.09 0.40 22.04
N ASP A 236 0.06 1.38 22.96
CA ASP A 236 -0.66 1.44 24.24
C ASP A 236 -1.11 2.90 24.51
N ASP A 237 -1.72 3.14 25.68
CA ASP A 237 -2.19 4.49 26.03
C ASP A 237 -1.05 5.47 26.37
N ALA A 238 0.12 4.94 26.79
CA ALA A 238 1.31 5.76 27.01
C ALA A 238 2.07 6.08 25.72
N HIS A 239 1.90 5.26 24.71
CA HIS A 239 2.57 5.36 23.41
C HIS A 239 1.55 5.17 22.26
N PRO A 240 0.60 6.09 22.14
CA PRO A 240 -0.51 5.95 21.17
C PRO A 240 -0.08 6.18 19.71
N ASP A 241 1.16 6.60 19.49
CA ASP A 241 1.78 6.84 18.19
C ASP A 241 2.69 5.68 17.71
N ARG A 242 2.67 4.53 18.38
CA ARG A 242 3.34 3.31 17.88
C ARG A 242 2.54 2.69 16.74
N TRP A 243 3.23 1.95 15.91
CA TRP A 243 2.75 1.43 14.63
C TRP A 243 1.53 0.52 14.70
N GLY A 244 0.60 0.70 13.75
CA GLY A 244 -0.47 -0.24 13.48
C GLY A 244 -0.10 -1.20 12.34
N THR A 245 -1.02 -2.07 11.98
CA THR A 245 -0.84 -3.13 10.98
C THR A 245 -0.51 -2.57 9.57
N ILE A 246 -1.10 -1.44 9.15
CA ILE A 246 -0.73 -0.80 7.86
C ILE A 246 0.76 -0.43 7.86
N SER A 247 1.26 0.10 8.97
CA SER A 247 2.68 0.45 9.10
C SER A 247 3.56 -0.80 9.17
N ALA A 248 3.11 -1.87 9.83
CA ALA A 248 3.80 -3.15 9.86
C ALA A 248 3.91 -3.77 8.46
N TRP A 249 2.85 -3.74 7.66
CA TRP A 249 2.89 -4.18 6.27
C TRP A 249 3.83 -3.34 5.40
N ALA A 250 3.82 -2.02 5.56
CA ALA A 250 4.74 -1.13 4.86
C ALA A 250 6.20 -1.39 5.23
N TRP A 251 6.47 -1.59 6.51
CA TRP A 251 7.78 -1.99 7.02
C TRP A 251 8.21 -3.36 6.45
N GLY A 252 7.29 -4.33 6.40
CA GLY A 252 7.51 -5.64 5.79
C GLY A 252 7.85 -5.55 4.29
N MET A 253 7.19 -4.66 3.53
CA MET A 253 7.56 -4.39 2.13
C MET A 253 9.01 -3.91 2.01
N SER A 254 9.49 -3.07 2.93
CA SER A 254 10.90 -2.65 2.96
C SER A 254 11.84 -3.84 3.26
N ARG A 255 11.42 -4.78 4.10
CA ARG A 255 12.20 -6.03 4.34
C ARG A 255 12.25 -6.92 3.11
N MET A 256 11.15 -6.97 2.32
CA MET A 256 11.17 -7.64 1.02
C MET A 256 12.20 -6.99 0.08
N VAL A 257 12.27 -5.66 0.02
CA VAL A 257 13.28 -4.94 -0.77
C VAL A 257 14.69 -5.26 -0.30
N ASP A 258 14.94 -5.34 1.02
CA ASP A 258 16.25 -5.74 1.56
C ASP A 258 16.70 -7.13 1.04
N ALA A 259 15.77 -8.07 0.92
CA ALA A 259 16.04 -9.40 0.36
C ALA A 259 16.28 -9.33 -1.16
N LEU A 260 15.44 -8.56 -1.89
CA LEU A 260 15.51 -8.42 -3.34
C LEU A 260 16.78 -7.68 -3.80
N GLU A 261 17.30 -6.73 -3.04
CA GLU A 261 18.59 -6.07 -3.33
C GLU A 261 19.78 -7.04 -3.27
N LYS A 262 19.66 -8.16 -2.54
CA LYS A 262 20.66 -9.22 -2.52
C LYS A 262 20.53 -10.20 -3.69
N HIS A 263 19.40 -10.16 -4.41
CA HIS A 263 19.19 -11.01 -5.59
C HIS A 263 20.06 -10.54 -6.77
N PRO A 264 20.87 -11.42 -7.40
CA PRO A 264 21.86 -11.02 -8.43
C PRO A 264 21.26 -10.22 -9.60
N GLU A 265 20.03 -10.53 -10.00
CA GLU A 265 19.38 -9.91 -11.13
C GLU A 265 18.59 -8.63 -10.77
N LEU A 266 18.35 -8.35 -9.49
CA LEU A 266 17.50 -7.25 -9.03
C LEU A 266 18.24 -6.15 -8.26
N LYS A 267 19.46 -6.39 -7.76
CA LYS A 267 20.22 -5.48 -6.89
C LYS A 267 20.42 -4.04 -7.42
N SER A 268 20.30 -3.83 -8.73
CA SER A 268 20.44 -2.52 -9.37
C SER A 268 19.20 -2.13 -10.19
N LYS A 269 18.08 -2.76 -9.92
CA LYS A 269 16.80 -2.49 -10.61
C LYS A 269 15.91 -1.59 -9.77
N PRO A 270 15.09 -0.73 -10.41
CA PRO A 270 14.11 0.05 -9.67
C PRO A 270 13.03 -0.87 -9.08
N PHE A 271 12.67 -0.63 -7.82
CA PHE A 271 11.52 -1.25 -7.18
C PHE A 271 10.29 -0.36 -7.30
N LEU A 272 9.14 -0.97 -7.58
CA LEU A 272 7.87 -0.29 -7.79
C LEU A 272 6.87 -0.81 -6.76
N ALA A 273 6.57 -0.01 -5.73
CA ALA A 273 5.54 -0.38 -4.75
C ALA A 273 4.17 -0.35 -5.41
N ILE A 274 3.36 -1.39 -5.17
CA ILE A 274 2.00 -1.49 -5.71
C ILE A 274 1.06 -2.11 -4.68
N GLY A 275 -0.16 -1.58 -4.61
CA GLY A 275 -1.20 -2.15 -3.76
C GLY A 275 -2.60 -1.73 -4.15
N HIS A 276 -3.57 -2.53 -3.72
CA HIS A 276 -5.01 -2.29 -3.86
C HIS A 276 -5.66 -2.19 -2.49
N SER A 277 -6.66 -1.30 -2.33
CA SER A 277 -7.41 -1.15 -1.09
C SER A 277 -6.46 -0.90 0.10
N ARG A 278 -6.58 -1.64 1.23
CA ARG A 278 -5.67 -1.56 2.39
C ARG A 278 -4.19 -1.73 2.01
N LEU A 279 -3.89 -2.56 1.03
CA LEU A 279 -2.52 -2.72 0.53
C LEU A 279 -2.08 -1.55 -0.37
N GLY A 280 -3.01 -0.76 -0.90
CA GLY A 280 -2.74 0.53 -1.55
C GLY A 280 -2.32 1.59 -0.53
N LYS A 281 -3.00 1.66 0.64
CA LYS A 281 -2.57 2.47 1.79
C LYS A 281 -1.15 2.08 2.20
N THR A 282 -0.90 0.77 2.31
CA THR A 282 0.41 0.18 2.63
C THR A 282 1.49 0.60 1.63
N ALA A 283 1.20 0.52 0.32
CA ALA A 283 2.16 0.88 -0.73
C ALA A 283 2.52 2.37 -0.68
N LEU A 284 1.54 3.26 -0.44
CA LEU A 284 1.77 4.69 -0.27
C LEU A 284 2.65 4.97 0.96
N TRP A 285 2.33 4.34 2.10
CA TRP A 285 3.11 4.54 3.32
C TRP A 285 4.53 3.96 3.21
N ALA A 286 4.69 2.78 2.60
CA ALA A 286 6.02 2.22 2.28
C ALA A 286 6.82 3.16 1.37
N GLY A 287 6.17 3.71 0.33
CA GLY A 287 6.81 4.66 -0.57
C GLY A 287 7.22 5.96 0.12
N ALA A 288 6.44 6.48 1.08
CA ALA A 288 6.79 7.67 1.84
C ALA A 288 8.03 7.46 2.73
N GLN A 289 8.22 6.25 3.27
CA GLN A 289 9.29 5.92 4.20
C GLN A 289 10.55 5.38 3.54
N ASP A 290 10.43 4.66 2.41
CA ASP A 290 11.55 3.97 1.77
C ASP A 290 11.82 4.55 0.38
N SER A 291 12.91 5.29 0.27
CA SER A 291 13.33 5.94 -0.99
C SER A 291 13.71 4.97 -2.11
N ARG A 292 13.95 3.70 -1.81
CA ARG A 292 14.23 2.65 -2.80
C ARG A 292 13.00 2.27 -3.62
N MET A 293 11.78 2.59 -3.12
CA MET A 293 10.54 2.48 -3.90
C MET A 293 10.51 3.58 -4.96
N ALA A 294 11.10 3.30 -6.11
CA ALA A 294 11.32 4.28 -7.20
C ALA A 294 10.02 4.82 -7.81
N ILE A 295 8.95 4.07 -7.76
CA ILE A 295 7.58 4.43 -8.19
C ILE A 295 6.61 3.83 -7.18
N VAL A 296 5.52 4.55 -6.90
CA VAL A 296 4.46 4.07 -6.00
C VAL A 296 3.12 4.05 -6.75
N TYR A 297 2.44 2.93 -6.73
CA TYR A 297 1.11 2.76 -7.34
C TYR A 297 0.09 2.36 -6.27
N SER A 298 -0.98 3.15 -6.18
CA SER A 298 -2.10 2.91 -5.27
C SER A 298 -3.41 2.81 -6.04
N ASN A 299 -4.17 1.75 -5.83
CA ASN A 299 -5.46 1.52 -6.46
C ASN A 299 -6.58 1.42 -5.43
N ASN A 300 -7.62 2.25 -5.55
CA ASN A 300 -8.79 2.27 -4.68
C ASN A 300 -8.42 2.20 -3.19
N SER A 301 -7.49 3.03 -2.75
CA SER A 301 -6.98 2.94 -1.38
C SER A 301 -7.84 3.66 -0.34
N GLY A 302 -8.70 4.58 -0.74
CA GLY A 302 -9.72 5.19 0.11
C GLY A 302 -9.19 5.91 1.36
N CYS A 303 -10.00 5.94 2.41
CA CYS A 303 -9.68 6.54 3.71
C CYS A 303 -8.39 5.96 4.30
N GLY A 304 -7.47 6.81 4.78
CA GLY A 304 -6.13 6.37 5.23
C GLY A 304 -5.24 5.84 4.11
N GLY A 305 -5.62 6.11 2.85
CA GLY A 305 -4.85 5.82 1.66
C GLY A 305 -4.67 7.07 0.82
N ALA A 306 -5.28 7.12 -0.39
CA ALA A 306 -5.22 8.31 -1.23
C ALA A 306 -6.39 9.28 -1.03
N ALA A 307 -7.53 8.86 -0.46
CA ALA A 307 -8.70 9.72 -0.34
C ALA A 307 -8.57 10.74 0.81
N LEU A 308 -8.89 12.00 0.54
CA LEU A 308 -8.90 13.05 1.55
C LEU A 308 -9.92 12.76 2.65
N SER A 309 -9.47 12.56 3.88
CA SER A 309 -10.30 12.26 5.05
C SER A 309 -11.26 13.41 5.39
N LYS A 310 -10.82 14.66 5.25
CA LYS A 310 -11.63 15.86 5.57
C LYS A 310 -12.82 16.06 4.65
N ARG A 311 -12.93 15.33 3.56
CA ARG A 311 -14.14 15.32 2.71
C ARG A 311 -15.29 14.59 3.39
N ALA A 312 -15.00 13.72 4.33
CA ALA A 312 -15.99 12.89 5.02
C ALA A 312 -16.97 12.20 4.01
N TYR A 313 -16.42 11.68 2.92
CA TYR A 313 -17.13 11.01 1.83
C TYR A 313 -16.71 9.53 1.79
N GLY A 314 -17.63 8.62 1.49
CA GLY A 314 -17.36 7.18 1.50
C GLY A 314 -17.02 6.65 2.90
N GLU A 315 -15.89 5.95 3.03
CA GLU A 315 -15.39 5.45 4.30
C GLU A 315 -14.86 6.58 5.17
N SER A 316 -15.36 6.68 6.42
CA SER A 316 -14.92 7.69 7.39
C SER A 316 -13.82 7.18 8.32
N VAL A 317 -13.11 8.10 8.98
CA VAL A 317 -12.11 7.79 10.02
C VAL A 317 -12.72 6.99 11.17
N ALA A 318 -13.93 7.35 11.61
CA ALA A 318 -14.63 6.58 12.64
C ALA A 318 -14.92 5.15 12.19
N ARG A 319 -15.39 4.99 10.96
CA ARG A 319 -15.71 3.67 10.39
C ARG A 319 -14.49 2.76 10.30
N ILE A 320 -13.41 3.25 9.72
CA ILE A 320 -12.20 2.44 9.53
C ILE A 320 -11.56 2.05 10.88
N ASN A 321 -11.51 2.96 11.86
CA ASN A 321 -10.97 2.69 13.19
C ASN A 321 -11.84 1.72 14.01
N GLN A 322 -13.15 1.66 13.73
CA GLN A 322 -14.04 0.74 14.42
C GLN A 322 -14.00 -0.66 13.81
N VAL A 323 -14.00 -0.74 12.48
CA VAL A 323 -14.01 -2.04 11.77
C VAL A 323 -12.64 -2.70 11.80
N PHE A 324 -11.59 -1.88 11.73
CA PHE A 324 -10.20 -2.32 11.69
C PHE A 324 -9.35 -1.61 12.75
N PRO A 325 -9.61 -1.85 14.05
CA PRO A 325 -8.97 -1.12 15.14
C PRO A 325 -7.45 -1.33 15.22
N HIS A 326 -6.92 -2.34 14.53
CA HIS A 326 -5.51 -2.68 14.46
C HIS A 326 -4.75 -1.95 13.32
N TRP A 327 -5.45 -1.35 12.32
CA TRP A 327 -4.75 -0.84 11.14
C TRP A 327 -3.87 0.37 11.38
N PHE A 328 -4.34 1.31 12.20
CA PHE A 328 -3.67 2.58 12.44
C PHE A 328 -3.21 2.72 13.89
N CYS A 329 -2.36 3.69 14.16
CA CYS A 329 -1.97 4.01 15.52
C CYS A 329 -3.17 4.52 16.35
N ARG A 330 -3.06 4.44 17.69
CA ARG A 330 -4.17 4.85 18.57
C ARG A 330 -4.50 6.35 18.47
N ASN A 331 -3.52 7.18 18.11
CA ASN A 331 -3.75 8.61 17.89
C ASN A 331 -4.78 8.89 16.80
N PHE A 332 -4.89 8.04 15.77
CA PHE A 332 -5.86 8.26 14.69
C PHE A 332 -7.30 8.21 15.19
N ARG A 333 -7.59 7.48 16.26
CA ARG A 333 -8.93 7.33 16.85
C ARG A 333 -9.50 8.65 17.41
N GLN A 334 -8.65 9.62 17.80
CA GLN A 334 -9.10 10.93 18.30
C GLN A 334 -9.81 11.77 17.23
N TYR A 335 -9.68 11.39 15.96
CA TYR A 335 -10.29 12.07 14.81
C TYR A 335 -11.58 11.40 14.33
N ASN A 336 -12.07 10.38 15.03
CA ASN A 336 -13.35 9.74 14.74
C ASN A 336 -14.48 10.78 14.76
N ASP A 337 -15.23 10.91 13.62
CA ASP A 337 -16.26 11.92 13.40
C ASP A 337 -15.80 13.39 13.62
N ARG A 338 -14.49 13.63 13.53
CA ARG A 338 -13.84 14.92 13.72
C ARG A 338 -12.72 15.15 12.70
N GLU A 339 -12.94 14.69 11.48
CA GLU A 339 -11.96 14.73 10.39
C GLU A 339 -11.44 16.16 10.13
N GLU A 340 -12.25 17.19 10.40
CA GLU A 340 -11.85 18.59 10.29
C GLU A 340 -10.69 18.96 11.23
N SER A 341 -10.56 18.27 12.36
CA SER A 341 -9.50 18.51 13.35
C SER A 341 -8.17 17.81 13.05
N LEU A 342 -8.13 16.93 12.00
CA LEU A 342 -6.89 16.30 11.57
C LEU A 342 -5.84 17.36 11.19
N PRO A 343 -4.62 17.34 11.76
CA PRO A 343 -3.53 18.24 11.36
C PRO A 343 -2.90 17.84 10.03
N ILE A 344 -3.22 16.66 9.54
CA ILE A 344 -2.76 16.05 8.28
C ILE A 344 -3.94 15.79 7.35
N ASP A 345 -3.67 15.45 6.09
CA ASP A 345 -4.58 14.71 5.21
C ASP A 345 -3.77 14.05 4.09
N GLN A 346 -4.37 13.20 3.29
CA GLN A 346 -3.70 12.25 2.40
C GLN A 346 -2.86 12.89 1.28
N HIS A 347 -3.15 14.15 0.91
CA HIS A 347 -2.27 14.92 0.01
C HIS A 347 -0.83 15.09 0.57
N LEU A 348 -0.67 15.11 1.90
CA LEU A 348 0.66 15.15 2.54
C LEU A 348 1.39 13.83 2.40
N LEU A 349 0.66 12.70 2.41
CA LEU A 349 1.23 11.37 2.13
C LEU A 349 1.76 11.28 0.70
N ILE A 350 0.97 11.75 -0.28
CA ILE A 350 1.40 11.82 -1.68
C ILE A 350 2.61 12.76 -1.84
N ALA A 351 2.57 13.93 -1.19
CA ALA A 351 3.68 14.87 -1.21
C ALA A 351 4.95 14.29 -0.59
N ALA A 352 4.86 13.52 0.49
CA ALA A 352 6.01 12.88 1.14
C ALA A 352 6.78 11.90 0.24
N ILE A 353 6.20 11.48 -0.88
CA ILE A 353 6.87 10.61 -1.87
C ILE A 353 7.68 11.43 -2.89
N ALA A 354 7.39 12.74 -3.07
CA ALA A 354 8.07 13.59 -4.05
C ALA A 354 9.60 13.59 -3.88
N PRO A 355 10.40 13.64 -4.96
CA PRO A 355 10.01 13.80 -6.37
C PRO A 355 9.71 12.51 -7.12
N ARG A 356 9.65 11.36 -6.43
CA ARG A 356 9.40 10.05 -7.05
C ARG A 356 7.97 9.99 -7.59
N PRO A 357 7.74 9.29 -8.72
CA PRO A 357 6.40 9.16 -9.29
C PRO A 357 5.43 8.44 -8.36
N VAL A 358 4.21 8.99 -8.28
CA VAL A 358 3.06 8.34 -7.66
C VAL A 358 1.96 8.20 -8.70
N TYR A 359 1.38 7.01 -8.80
CA TYR A 359 0.23 6.76 -9.65
C TYR A 359 -0.95 6.31 -8.81
N ILE A 360 -2.05 7.03 -8.90
CA ILE A 360 -3.29 6.75 -8.19
C ILE A 360 -4.31 6.27 -9.21
N SER A 361 -5.03 5.21 -8.92
CA SER A 361 -6.18 4.79 -9.72
C SER A 361 -7.39 4.49 -8.85
N SER A 362 -8.55 4.87 -9.37
CA SER A 362 -9.84 4.67 -8.74
C SER A 362 -10.80 3.99 -9.72
N ALA A 363 -11.81 3.27 -9.21
CA ALA A 363 -12.93 2.82 -10.03
C ALA A 363 -14.10 3.80 -9.89
N THR A 364 -14.80 4.07 -10.98
CA THR A 364 -15.92 5.06 -11.01
C THR A 364 -17.04 4.73 -10.03
N GLU A 365 -17.31 3.44 -9.84
CA GLU A 365 -18.42 2.97 -9.01
C GLU A 365 -18.00 2.69 -7.56
N ASP A 366 -16.71 2.70 -7.27
CA ASP A 366 -16.21 2.51 -5.90
C ASP A 366 -16.27 3.81 -5.09
N GLN A 367 -17.51 4.25 -4.85
CA GLN A 367 -17.78 5.46 -4.07
C GLN A 367 -17.33 5.35 -2.61
N TRP A 368 -17.12 4.13 -2.12
CA TRP A 368 -16.55 3.86 -0.81
C TRP A 368 -15.13 4.39 -0.67
N ALA A 369 -14.35 4.29 -1.73
CA ALA A 369 -12.97 4.79 -1.78
C ALA A 369 -12.85 6.28 -2.10
N ASP A 370 -13.94 7.00 -2.36
CA ASP A 370 -13.95 8.42 -2.73
C ASP A 370 -13.03 8.74 -3.93
N PRO A 371 -13.39 8.37 -5.17
CA PRO A 371 -12.54 8.60 -6.34
C PRO A 371 -12.13 10.07 -6.54
N LEU A 372 -13.02 11.02 -6.21
CA LEU A 372 -12.69 12.44 -6.27
C LEU A 372 -11.71 12.84 -5.18
N GLY A 373 -11.86 12.32 -3.96
CA GLY A 373 -10.92 12.54 -2.87
C GLY A 373 -9.53 11.97 -3.16
N GLU A 374 -9.45 10.78 -3.77
CA GLU A 374 -8.19 10.21 -4.22
C GLU A 374 -7.51 11.08 -5.30
N TYR A 375 -8.28 11.59 -6.26
CA TYR A 375 -7.76 12.52 -7.27
C TYR A 375 -7.26 13.83 -6.66
N LEU A 376 -8.08 14.43 -5.81
CA LEU A 376 -7.79 15.72 -5.18
C LEU A 376 -6.54 15.66 -4.29
N SER A 377 -6.29 14.54 -3.60
CA SER A 377 -5.05 14.41 -2.83
C SER A 377 -3.82 14.50 -3.71
N GLY A 378 -3.85 13.86 -4.89
CA GLY A 378 -2.79 14.00 -5.90
C GLY A 378 -2.64 15.44 -6.41
N TRP A 379 -3.77 16.14 -6.62
CA TRP A 379 -3.73 17.54 -7.06
C TRP A 379 -3.18 18.48 -5.98
N TYR A 380 -3.62 18.33 -4.72
CA TYR A 380 -3.12 19.15 -3.59
C TYR A 380 -1.67 18.83 -3.19
N ALA A 381 -1.14 17.68 -3.57
CA ALA A 381 0.29 17.39 -3.45
C ALA A 381 1.15 18.13 -4.49
N GLY A 382 0.55 18.68 -5.55
CA GLY A 382 1.21 19.36 -6.68
C GLY A 382 2.28 20.37 -6.27
N PRO A 383 2.05 21.28 -5.30
CA PRO A 383 3.04 22.27 -4.88
C PRO A 383 4.39 21.66 -4.45
N ALA A 384 4.41 20.46 -3.86
CA ALA A 384 5.65 19.76 -3.52
C ALA A 384 6.44 19.34 -4.77
N TYR A 385 5.74 18.81 -5.75
CA TYR A 385 6.35 18.42 -7.03
C TYR A 385 6.83 19.63 -7.83
N GLU A 386 6.05 20.73 -7.83
CA GLU A 386 6.40 22.00 -8.52
C GLU A 386 7.64 22.63 -7.91
N LEU A 387 7.78 22.65 -6.57
CA LEU A 387 8.99 23.11 -5.90
C LEU A 387 10.24 22.34 -6.36
N LEU A 388 10.07 21.07 -6.69
CA LEU A 388 11.13 20.16 -7.15
C LEU A 388 11.29 20.13 -8.68
N GLY A 389 10.67 21.09 -9.41
CA GLY A 389 10.80 21.24 -10.85
C GLY A 389 9.95 20.27 -11.68
N HIS A 390 8.89 19.70 -11.09
CA HIS A 390 7.99 18.77 -11.78
C HIS A 390 6.57 19.35 -11.84
N GLN A 391 5.77 18.89 -12.81
CA GLN A 391 4.37 19.29 -12.91
C GLN A 391 3.49 18.42 -12.01
N GLY A 392 2.58 19.06 -11.28
CA GLY A 392 1.45 18.41 -10.59
C GLY A 392 0.35 17.95 -11.56
N LEU A 393 -0.79 17.52 -11.02
CA LEU A 393 -1.97 17.24 -11.83
C LEU A 393 -2.53 18.54 -12.43
N PRO A 394 -3.12 18.47 -13.65
CA PRO A 394 -3.37 19.68 -14.47
C PRO A 394 -4.52 20.57 -13.95
N SER A 395 -5.42 20.04 -13.16
CA SER A 395 -6.57 20.78 -12.61
C SER A 395 -7.18 20.05 -11.40
N ALA A 396 -8.02 20.74 -10.62
CA ALA A 396 -8.80 20.12 -9.54
C ALA A 396 -10.04 19.34 -10.05
N LYS A 397 -10.33 19.41 -11.35
CA LYS A 397 -11.47 18.70 -11.94
C LYS A 397 -11.10 17.26 -12.24
N LEU A 398 -11.87 16.32 -11.68
CA LEU A 398 -11.71 14.90 -11.97
C LEU A 398 -11.74 14.65 -13.49
N PRO A 399 -10.76 13.92 -14.05
CA PRO A 399 -10.74 13.60 -15.47
C PRO A 399 -11.87 12.65 -15.85
N GLU A 400 -12.20 12.60 -17.14
CA GLU A 400 -13.11 11.60 -17.66
C GLU A 400 -12.56 10.18 -17.41
N ALA A 401 -13.46 9.25 -17.13
CA ALA A 401 -13.11 7.85 -16.92
C ALA A 401 -12.33 7.26 -18.12
N SER A 402 -11.48 6.30 -17.84
CA SER A 402 -10.57 5.66 -18.81
C SER A 402 -9.50 6.59 -19.42
N ARG A 403 -9.36 7.82 -18.92
CA ARG A 403 -8.32 8.76 -19.33
C ARG A 403 -7.24 8.89 -18.25
N SER A 404 -6.00 8.54 -18.58
CA SER A 404 -4.85 8.80 -17.72
C SER A 404 -4.41 10.26 -17.84
N VAL A 405 -4.13 10.91 -16.73
CA VAL A 405 -3.64 12.30 -16.66
C VAL A 405 -2.41 12.39 -15.73
N GLY A 406 -1.65 13.48 -15.91
CA GLY A 406 -0.49 13.77 -15.10
C GLY A 406 0.81 13.13 -15.59
N SER A 407 1.87 13.30 -14.81
CA SER A 407 3.23 12.82 -15.12
C SER A 407 3.90 12.20 -13.91
N ARG A 408 4.47 13.01 -12.99
CA ARG A 408 5.06 12.53 -11.74
C ARG A 408 3.98 12.15 -10.74
N VAL A 409 2.92 12.92 -10.65
CA VAL A 409 1.68 12.48 -10.05
C VAL A 409 0.76 12.09 -11.20
N GLY A 410 0.43 10.82 -11.30
CA GLY A 410 -0.46 10.29 -12.33
C GLY A 410 -1.78 9.83 -11.73
N TYR A 411 -2.86 9.95 -12.48
CA TYR A 411 -4.17 9.47 -12.08
C TYR A 411 -4.90 8.80 -13.25
N HIS A 412 -5.66 7.77 -12.92
CA HIS A 412 -6.56 7.09 -13.85
C HIS A 412 -7.82 6.62 -13.14
N GLN A 413 -8.96 6.86 -13.77
CA GLN A 413 -10.23 6.32 -13.29
C GLN A 413 -10.69 5.19 -14.22
N LEU A 414 -10.89 4.01 -13.64
CA LEU A 414 -11.40 2.82 -14.32
C LEU A 414 -12.94 2.84 -14.33
N VAL A 415 -13.55 2.31 -15.41
CA VAL A 415 -15.00 2.08 -15.54
C VAL A 415 -15.35 0.69 -15.11
#